data_0a70c3e4f8ee50c5e8d06e3b5362d6c9
#
_entry.id   0a70c3e4f8ee50c5e8d06e3b5362d6c9
#
_cell.length_a   1.000
_cell.length_b   1.000
_cell.length_c   1.000
_cell.angle_alpha   90.00
_cell.angle_beta   90.00
_cell.angle_gamma   90.00
#
_symmetry.space_group_name_H-M   'P 1'
#
loop_
_entity.id
_entity.type
_entity.pdbx_description
1 polymer ?
#
loop_
_entity_poly.entity_id
_entity_poly.type
_entity_poly.pdbx_seq_one_letter_code
_entity_poly.pdbx_strand_id
1 'polypeptide(L)'
;ECLDLPEKTYVACSGGPDSMAILDFLIRGKRDVTVAHFNHDTPFGRFAEKFVKSYCEKNDIKLVIGNIQKEKDSKESWEEYWRNERYKFFESLDGPVITAHHLDDVVEWWTFTSFHGNPRLIPYRRNKTIRPFLSTTKDEIWNWVDRKDIPYVTDPGNFDDKFARSYIRNNIIPQALKINPGLRKVIKKKVEKHYEDEERE
;
A
#
# COMPACT_ATOMS: atom_id res chain seq x y z
N GLU A 1 -13.80 -10.34 10.33
CA GLU A 1 -14.38 -11.10 9.22
C GLU A 1 -13.26 -11.69 8.37
N CYS A 2 -13.36 -12.97 8.01
CA CYS A 2 -12.40 -13.62 7.13
C CYS A 2 -12.58 -13.04 5.74
N LEU A 3 -11.54 -12.36 5.23
CA LEU A 3 -11.47 -12.03 3.81
C LEU A 3 -11.65 -13.29 3.00
N ASP A 4 -12.69 -13.34 2.20
CA ASP A 4 -12.92 -14.42 1.26
C ASP A 4 -11.98 -14.22 0.06
N LEU A 5 -10.74 -14.70 0.22
CA LEU A 5 -9.71 -14.56 -0.78
C LEU A 5 -9.72 -15.78 -1.70
N PRO A 6 -9.63 -15.58 -3.02
CA PRO A 6 -9.46 -16.66 -3.98
C PRO A 6 -8.21 -17.51 -3.66
N GLU A 7 -8.22 -18.78 -4.10
CA GLU A 7 -7.09 -19.71 -3.92
C GLU A 7 -5.75 -19.11 -4.38
N LYS A 8 -5.76 -18.30 -5.44
CA LYS A 8 -4.59 -17.64 -5.98
C LYS A 8 -4.66 -16.14 -5.69
N THR A 9 -3.92 -15.70 -4.69
CA THR A 9 -3.88 -14.30 -4.26
C THR A 9 -2.45 -13.81 -4.21
N TYR A 10 -2.22 -12.60 -4.72
CA TYR A 10 -0.93 -11.94 -4.67
C TYR A 10 -0.89 -10.88 -3.56
N VAL A 11 0.27 -10.70 -2.96
CA VAL A 11 0.54 -9.60 -2.01
C VAL A 11 1.59 -8.69 -2.60
N ALA A 12 1.20 -7.45 -2.90
CA ALA A 12 2.15 -6.43 -3.33
C ALA A 12 3.10 -6.08 -2.19
N CYS A 13 4.36 -6.47 -2.32
CA CYS A 13 5.37 -6.28 -1.28
C CYS A 13 6.53 -5.43 -1.79
N SER A 14 6.67 -4.23 -1.23
CA SER A 14 7.79 -3.32 -1.51
C SER A 14 9.02 -3.58 -0.63
N GLY A 15 8.90 -4.44 0.38
CA GLY A 15 9.91 -4.63 1.43
C GLY A 15 9.78 -3.62 2.58
N GLY A 16 8.94 -2.59 2.45
CA GLY A 16 8.67 -1.62 3.51
C GLY A 16 7.78 -2.19 4.63
N PRO A 17 7.76 -1.52 5.81
CA PRO A 17 7.13 -2.07 7.02
C PRO A 17 5.65 -2.43 6.80
N ASP A 18 4.88 -1.58 6.14
CA ASP A 18 3.45 -1.80 5.93
C ASP A 18 3.20 -3.06 5.09
N SER A 19 3.94 -3.23 3.99
CA SER A 19 3.79 -4.39 3.11
C SER A 19 4.29 -5.69 3.74
N MET A 20 5.36 -5.64 4.52
CA MET A 20 5.89 -6.79 5.24
C MET A 20 4.98 -7.22 6.39
N ALA A 21 4.36 -6.26 7.10
CA ALA A 21 3.38 -6.56 8.15
C ALA A 21 2.16 -7.31 7.60
N ILE A 22 1.63 -6.86 6.47
CA ILE A 22 0.45 -7.47 5.85
C ILE A 22 0.79 -8.84 5.27
N LEU A 23 1.97 -9.01 4.67
CA LEU A 23 2.45 -10.32 4.22
C LEU A 23 2.53 -11.31 5.40
N ASP A 24 3.18 -10.91 6.52
CA ASP A 24 3.27 -11.74 7.72
C ASP A 24 1.89 -12.08 8.30
N PHE A 25 0.98 -11.09 8.37
CA PHE A 25 -0.38 -11.29 8.85
C PHE A 25 -1.14 -12.35 8.05
N LEU A 26 -1.05 -12.31 6.73
CA LEU A 26 -1.74 -13.25 5.85
C LEU A 26 -1.13 -14.66 5.96
N ILE A 27 0.20 -14.77 6.01
CA ILE A 27 0.90 -16.06 6.17
C ILE A 27 0.53 -16.70 7.53
N ARG A 28 0.57 -15.93 8.62
CA ARG A 28 0.14 -16.42 9.95
C ARG A 28 -1.33 -16.81 9.97
N GLY A 29 -2.16 -16.13 9.17
CA GLY A 29 -3.56 -16.50 8.92
C GLY A 29 -3.73 -17.73 8.03
N LYS A 30 -2.63 -18.45 7.69
CA LYS A 30 -2.61 -19.66 6.84
C LYS A 30 -3.20 -19.42 5.44
N ARG A 31 -3.01 -18.21 4.89
CA ARG A 31 -3.40 -17.91 3.51
C ARG A 31 -2.27 -18.31 2.57
N ASP A 32 -2.59 -19.02 1.48
CA ASP A 32 -1.65 -19.29 0.39
C ASP A 32 -1.53 -18.01 -0.46
N VAL A 33 -0.40 -17.33 -0.35
CA VAL A 33 -0.15 -16.07 -1.04
C VAL A 33 1.14 -16.15 -1.85
N THR A 34 1.15 -15.47 -2.98
CA THR A 34 2.35 -15.23 -3.77
C THR A 34 2.75 -13.77 -3.62
N VAL A 35 4.01 -13.51 -3.29
CA VAL A 35 4.53 -12.13 -3.23
C VAL A 35 4.68 -11.59 -4.65
N ALA A 36 4.14 -10.37 -4.88
CA ALA A 36 4.33 -9.59 -6.11
C ALA A 36 5.20 -8.35 -5.78
N HIS A 37 6.46 -8.39 -6.15
CA HIS A 37 7.39 -7.28 -6.00
C HIS A 37 7.55 -6.53 -7.32
N PHE A 38 7.48 -5.18 -7.29
CA PHE A 38 7.74 -4.36 -8.47
C PHE A 38 8.98 -3.50 -8.27
N ASN A 39 9.99 -3.70 -9.11
CA ASN A 39 11.22 -2.93 -9.09
C ASN A 39 11.09 -1.69 -9.99
N HIS A 40 11.24 -0.52 -9.38
CA HIS A 40 11.22 0.79 -10.06
C HIS A 40 12.55 1.16 -10.74
N ASP A 41 13.51 0.23 -10.79
CA ASP A 41 14.86 0.41 -11.34
C ASP A 41 15.65 1.59 -10.72
N THR A 42 15.35 1.91 -9.46
CA THR A 42 16.14 2.83 -8.66
C THR A 42 17.20 2.07 -7.85
N PRO A 43 18.25 2.75 -7.35
CA PRO A 43 19.23 2.12 -6.46
C PRO A 43 18.56 1.46 -5.24
N PHE A 44 17.58 2.13 -4.64
CA PHE A 44 16.81 1.57 -3.54
C PHE A 44 15.89 0.42 -4.00
N GLY A 45 15.27 0.53 -5.17
CA GLY A 45 14.43 -0.54 -5.74
C GLY A 45 15.20 -1.86 -5.91
N ARG A 46 16.44 -1.79 -6.41
CA ARG A 46 17.32 -2.97 -6.51
C ARG A 46 17.73 -3.55 -5.15
N PHE A 47 17.92 -2.70 -4.16
CA PHE A 47 18.18 -3.13 -2.78
C PHE A 47 16.96 -3.81 -2.16
N ALA A 48 15.78 -3.21 -2.29
CA ALA A 48 14.51 -3.75 -1.80
C ALA A 48 14.16 -5.10 -2.46
N GLU A 49 14.42 -5.24 -3.77
CA GLU A 49 14.23 -6.50 -4.49
C GLU A 49 15.09 -7.63 -3.89
N LYS A 50 16.38 -7.37 -3.64
CA LYS A 50 17.27 -8.36 -3.02
C LYS A 50 16.77 -8.77 -1.63
N PHE A 51 16.30 -7.81 -0.84
CA PHE A 51 15.74 -8.07 0.48
C PHE A 51 14.47 -8.94 0.39
N VAL A 52 13.51 -8.57 -0.45
CA VAL A 52 12.26 -9.32 -0.63
C VAL A 52 12.53 -10.73 -1.15
N LYS A 53 13.44 -10.87 -2.13
CA LYS A 53 13.84 -12.16 -2.68
C LYS A 53 14.42 -13.06 -1.58
N SER A 54 15.40 -12.57 -0.83
CA SER A 54 16.02 -13.31 0.28
C SER A 54 15.01 -13.71 1.36
N TYR A 55 14.06 -12.80 1.68
CA TYR A 55 12.99 -13.10 2.63
C TYR A 55 12.08 -14.21 2.13
N CYS A 56 11.66 -14.15 0.87
CA CYS A 56 10.80 -15.17 0.28
C CYS A 56 11.49 -16.54 0.19
N GLU A 57 12.76 -16.58 -0.24
CA GLU A 57 13.57 -17.82 -0.29
C GLU A 57 13.70 -18.45 1.10
N LYS A 58 14.02 -17.66 2.13
CA LYS A 58 14.16 -18.14 3.51
C LYS A 58 12.89 -18.73 4.10
N ASN A 59 11.72 -18.23 3.68
CA ASN A 59 10.43 -18.59 4.24
C ASN A 59 9.58 -19.47 3.30
N ASP A 60 10.15 -19.98 2.20
CA ASP A 60 9.48 -20.80 1.19
C ASP A 60 8.21 -20.15 0.61
N ILE A 61 8.29 -18.84 0.32
CA ILE A 61 7.18 -18.05 -0.23
C ILE A 61 7.40 -17.86 -1.72
N LYS A 62 6.35 -18.14 -2.51
CA LYS A 62 6.38 -17.87 -3.97
C LYS A 62 6.55 -16.38 -4.24
N LEU A 63 7.37 -16.03 -5.23
CA LEU A 63 7.68 -14.65 -5.59
C LEU A 63 7.56 -14.47 -7.10
N VAL A 64 6.89 -13.39 -7.51
CA VAL A 64 6.93 -12.86 -8.88
C VAL A 64 7.47 -11.43 -8.85
N ILE A 65 8.32 -11.10 -9.81
CA ILE A 65 8.98 -9.79 -9.88
C ILE A 65 8.58 -9.11 -11.19
N GLY A 66 8.06 -7.89 -11.07
CA GLY A 66 7.81 -7.00 -12.18
C GLY A 66 8.87 -5.91 -12.27
N ASN A 67 9.18 -5.48 -13.48
CA ASN A 67 10.12 -4.42 -13.75
C ASN A 67 9.49 -3.40 -14.71
N ILE A 68 10.07 -2.21 -14.75
CA ILE A 68 9.69 -1.18 -15.73
C ILE A 68 9.84 -1.74 -17.14
N GLN A 69 8.80 -1.58 -17.97
CA GLN A 69 8.75 -2.08 -19.35
C GLN A 69 8.81 -0.98 -20.39
N LYS A 70 8.52 0.25 -20.03
CA LYS A 70 8.39 1.36 -20.95
C LYS A 70 9.19 2.57 -20.47
N GLU A 71 9.75 3.34 -21.39
CA GLU A 71 10.36 4.63 -21.07
C GLU A 71 9.31 5.65 -20.62
N LYS A 72 9.71 6.52 -19.70
CA LYS A 72 8.86 7.59 -19.15
C LYS A 72 8.55 8.64 -20.23
N ASP A 73 7.28 9.00 -20.38
CA ASP A 73 6.89 10.16 -21.18
C ASP A 73 7.41 11.45 -20.54
N SER A 74 7.86 12.40 -21.36
CA SER A 74 8.39 13.70 -20.91
C SER A 74 7.38 14.55 -20.13
N LYS A 75 6.07 14.34 -20.36
CA LYS A 75 4.97 15.06 -19.71
C LYS A 75 4.47 14.41 -18.42
N GLU A 76 4.82 13.16 -18.20
CA GLU A 76 4.39 12.40 -17.02
C GLU A 76 5.33 12.70 -15.82
N SER A 77 4.78 12.81 -14.60
CA SER A 77 5.60 12.88 -13.41
C SER A 77 6.24 11.52 -13.10
N TRP A 78 7.37 11.49 -12.39
CA TRP A 78 8.00 10.23 -11.97
C TRP A 78 7.07 9.40 -11.08
N GLU A 79 6.31 10.03 -10.18
CA GLU A 79 5.38 9.34 -9.29
C GLU A 79 4.26 8.65 -10.09
N GLU A 80 3.69 9.37 -11.08
CA GLU A 80 2.65 8.85 -11.95
C GLU A 80 3.15 7.70 -12.82
N TYR A 81 4.32 7.88 -13.44
CA TYR A 81 4.98 6.86 -14.25
C TYR A 81 5.23 5.57 -13.48
N TRP A 82 5.89 5.64 -12.31
CA TRP A 82 6.14 4.47 -11.48
C TRP A 82 4.86 3.80 -10.99
N ARG A 83 3.87 4.61 -10.66
CA ARG A 83 2.55 4.11 -10.31
C ARG A 83 1.91 3.35 -11.47
N ASN A 84 1.88 3.91 -12.66
CA ASN A 84 1.26 3.32 -13.85
C ASN A 84 1.94 2.00 -14.23
N GLU A 85 3.27 1.95 -14.27
CA GLU A 85 4.01 0.72 -14.58
C GLU A 85 3.76 -0.38 -13.53
N ARG A 86 3.73 -0.04 -12.25
CA ARG A 86 3.40 -0.97 -11.19
C ARG A 86 1.98 -1.53 -11.32
N TYR A 87 1.00 -0.69 -11.63
CA TYR A 87 -0.38 -1.18 -11.80
C TYR A 87 -0.54 -2.02 -13.07
N LYS A 88 0.16 -1.72 -14.15
CA LYS A 88 0.21 -2.61 -15.34
C LYS A 88 0.73 -4.00 -14.98
N PHE A 89 1.78 -4.07 -14.17
CA PHE A 89 2.28 -5.35 -13.66
C PHE A 89 1.22 -6.08 -12.83
N PHE A 90 0.52 -5.40 -11.92
CA PHE A 90 -0.55 -6.03 -11.14
C PHE A 90 -1.69 -6.54 -12.02
N GLU A 91 -2.07 -5.81 -13.07
CA GLU A 91 -3.10 -6.25 -14.02
C GLU A 91 -2.67 -7.45 -14.87
N SER A 92 -1.38 -7.65 -15.09
CA SER A 92 -0.86 -8.80 -15.84
C SER A 92 -0.90 -10.12 -15.05
N LEU A 93 -1.02 -10.06 -13.72
CA LEU A 93 -1.10 -11.25 -12.87
C LEU A 93 -2.45 -11.95 -13.04
N ASP A 94 -2.49 -13.26 -12.80
CA ASP A 94 -3.69 -14.11 -13.02
C ASP A 94 -4.62 -14.22 -11.81
N GLY A 95 -4.44 -13.34 -10.80
CA GLY A 95 -5.27 -13.28 -9.60
C GLY A 95 -5.32 -11.87 -8.99
N PRO A 96 -6.11 -11.68 -7.92
CA PRO A 96 -6.19 -10.41 -7.20
C PRO A 96 -4.89 -10.09 -6.49
N VAL A 97 -4.62 -8.79 -6.33
CA VAL A 97 -3.42 -8.25 -5.69
C VAL A 97 -3.82 -7.45 -4.45
N ILE A 98 -3.44 -7.94 -3.28
CA ILE A 98 -3.61 -7.21 -2.02
C ILE A 98 -2.50 -6.18 -1.90
N THR A 99 -2.87 -4.94 -1.56
CA THR A 99 -1.92 -3.87 -1.27
C THR A 99 -2.05 -3.37 0.16
N ALA A 100 -0.96 -2.89 0.72
CA ALA A 100 -0.84 -2.45 2.10
C ALA A 100 -1.32 -1.01 2.36
N HIS A 101 -2.28 -0.52 1.57
CA HIS A 101 -2.88 0.78 1.87
C HIS A 101 -3.68 0.71 3.17
N HIS A 102 -3.49 1.70 4.03
CA HIS A 102 -4.07 1.76 5.37
C HIS A 102 -4.81 3.08 5.60
N LEU A 103 -5.40 3.27 6.79
CA LEU A 103 -6.22 4.44 7.10
C LEU A 103 -5.49 5.78 6.93
N ASP A 104 -4.22 5.84 7.30
CA ASP A 104 -3.43 7.07 7.15
C ASP A 104 -3.21 7.44 5.67
N ASP A 105 -3.11 6.44 4.76
CA ASP A 105 -3.10 6.70 3.31
C ASP A 105 -4.45 7.27 2.83
N VAL A 106 -5.56 6.81 3.41
CA VAL A 106 -6.89 7.35 3.10
C VAL A 106 -7.00 8.80 3.57
N VAL A 107 -6.52 9.09 4.78
CA VAL A 107 -6.49 10.47 5.33
C VAL A 107 -5.66 11.38 4.43
N GLU A 108 -4.46 10.92 4.02
CA GLU A 108 -3.58 11.65 3.09
C GLU A 108 -4.28 11.91 1.76
N TRP A 109 -4.84 10.87 1.14
CA TRP A 109 -5.52 10.97 -0.15
C TRP A 109 -6.76 11.85 -0.09
N TRP A 110 -7.58 11.71 0.96
CA TRP A 110 -8.74 12.54 1.18
C TRP A 110 -8.36 14.01 1.34
N THR A 111 -7.31 14.31 2.10
CA THR A 111 -6.78 15.67 2.28
C THR A 111 -6.28 16.22 0.95
N PHE A 112 -5.46 15.47 0.22
CA PHE A 112 -4.94 15.87 -1.09
C PHE A 112 -6.08 16.21 -2.06
N THR A 113 -7.06 15.32 -2.18
CA THR A 113 -8.18 15.52 -3.11
C THR A 113 -9.13 16.62 -2.66
N SER A 114 -9.23 16.90 -1.35
CA SER A 114 -10.00 18.03 -0.81
C SER A 114 -9.42 19.36 -1.25
N PHE A 115 -8.10 19.51 -1.26
CA PHE A 115 -7.42 20.71 -1.78
C PHE A 115 -7.68 20.96 -3.28
N HIS A 116 -8.02 19.90 -4.01
CA HIS A 116 -8.39 19.99 -5.43
C HIS A 116 -9.90 20.07 -5.65
N GLY A 117 -10.69 20.35 -4.59
CA GLY A 117 -12.13 20.57 -4.66
C GLY A 117 -13.01 19.33 -4.86
N ASN A 118 -12.43 18.13 -4.83
CA ASN A 118 -13.17 16.89 -5.02
C ASN A 118 -12.68 15.78 -4.07
N PRO A 119 -13.04 15.85 -2.78
CA PRO A 119 -12.59 14.87 -1.79
C PRO A 119 -13.02 13.46 -2.15
N ARG A 120 -12.06 12.54 -2.19
CA ARG A 120 -12.26 11.13 -2.56
C ARG A 120 -11.65 10.21 -1.52
N LEU A 121 -12.30 9.07 -1.31
CA LEU A 121 -11.71 7.95 -0.58
C LEU A 121 -10.89 7.07 -1.53
N ILE A 122 -9.98 6.29 -0.96
CA ILE A 122 -9.32 5.20 -1.70
C ILE A 122 -10.35 4.06 -1.78
N PRO A 123 -10.69 3.55 -2.97
CA PRO A 123 -11.66 2.47 -3.10
C PRO A 123 -11.09 1.15 -2.54
N TYR A 124 -11.95 0.33 -1.94
CA TYR A 124 -11.59 -1.01 -1.46
C TYR A 124 -11.05 -1.87 -2.61
N ARG A 125 -11.77 -1.91 -3.72
CA ARG A 125 -11.38 -2.64 -4.92
C ARG A 125 -11.24 -1.70 -6.11
N ARG A 126 -10.19 -1.91 -6.89
CA ARG A 126 -10.03 -1.29 -8.21
C ARG A 126 -9.35 -2.30 -9.12
N ASN A 127 -10.07 -2.77 -10.14
CA ASN A 127 -9.63 -3.85 -11.01
C ASN A 127 -9.18 -5.08 -10.17
N LYS A 128 -7.94 -5.55 -10.38
CA LYS A 128 -7.38 -6.66 -9.60
C LYS A 128 -6.86 -6.29 -8.22
N THR A 129 -6.74 -5.00 -7.91
CA THR A 129 -6.19 -4.54 -6.63
C THR A 129 -7.25 -4.48 -5.54
N ILE A 130 -6.97 -5.12 -4.40
CA ILE A 130 -7.80 -5.14 -3.20
C ILE A 130 -7.04 -4.50 -2.03
N ARG A 131 -7.73 -3.73 -1.19
CA ARG A 131 -7.15 -2.95 -0.08
C ARG A 131 -7.89 -3.21 1.22
N PRO A 132 -7.67 -4.37 1.85
CA PRO A 132 -8.46 -4.78 3.01
C PRO A 132 -8.13 -4.03 4.31
N PHE A 133 -7.06 -3.24 4.34
CA PHE A 133 -6.56 -2.59 5.55
C PHE A 133 -6.86 -1.08 5.62
N LEU A 134 -7.77 -0.57 4.78
CA LEU A 134 -8.10 0.87 4.74
C LEU A 134 -8.76 1.40 6.02
N SER A 135 -9.25 0.54 6.90
CA SER A 135 -9.75 0.90 8.24
C SER A 135 -8.72 0.67 9.36
N THR A 136 -7.56 0.10 9.05
CA THR A 136 -6.45 -0.16 9.99
C THR A 136 -5.53 1.05 10.03
N THR A 137 -5.16 1.51 11.21
CA THR A 137 -4.24 2.64 11.39
C THR A 137 -2.79 2.22 11.15
N LYS A 138 -1.95 3.18 10.78
CA LYS A 138 -0.50 2.96 10.69
C LYS A 138 0.09 2.48 12.01
N ASP A 139 -0.38 3.02 13.14
CA ASP A 139 0.08 2.62 14.48
C ASP A 139 -0.24 1.14 14.77
N GLU A 140 -1.41 0.63 14.35
CA GLU A 140 -1.76 -0.78 14.48
C GLU A 140 -0.83 -1.68 13.64
N ILE A 141 -0.46 -1.25 12.44
CA ILE A 141 0.49 -1.96 11.56
C ILE A 141 1.88 -1.98 12.21
N TRP A 142 2.37 -0.83 12.68
CA TRP A 142 3.68 -0.75 13.33
C TRP A 142 3.75 -1.54 14.62
N ASN A 143 2.69 -1.53 15.44
CA ASN A 143 2.59 -2.40 16.61
C ASN A 143 2.66 -3.89 16.24
N TRP A 144 2.17 -4.27 15.05
CA TRP A 144 2.31 -5.64 14.55
C TRP A 144 3.76 -5.92 14.15
N VAL A 145 4.42 -5.01 13.43
CA VAL A 145 5.84 -5.12 13.04
C VAL A 145 6.72 -5.34 14.27
N ASP A 146 6.60 -4.46 15.26
CA ASP A 146 7.41 -4.51 16.49
C ASP A 146 7.14 -5.77 17.29
N ARG A 147 5.87 -6.11 17.52
CA ARG A 147 5.48 -7.28 18.32
C ARG A 147 5.89 -8.60 17.67
N LYS A 148 5.99 -8.65 16.36
CA LYS A 148 6.33 -9.86 15.59
C LYS A 148 7.76 -9.88 15.10
N ASP A 149 8.55 -8.87 15.41
CA ASP A 149 9.94 -8.69 14.95
C ASP A 149 10.08 -8.89 13.45
N ILE A 150 9.21 -8.20 12.69
CA ILE A 150 9.14 -8.36 11.24
C ILE A 150 10.26 -7.55 10.58
N PRO A 151 11.14 -8.18 9.80
CA PRO A 151 12.20 -7.45 9.10
C PRO A 151 11.62 -6.62 7.95
N TYR A 152 12.17 -5.42 7.75
CA TYR A 152 11.79 -4.53 6.66
C TYR A 152 12.96 -3.64 6.23
N VAL A 153 12.78 -2.94 5.11
CA VAL A 153 13.70 -1.90 4.62
C VAL A 153 12.97 -0.57 4.55
N THR A 154 13.70 0.53 4.77
CA THR A 154 13.15 1.89 4.72
C THR A 154 13.70 2.64 3.53
N ASP A 155 12.80 3.12 2.64
CA ASP A 155 13.17 3.98 1.53
C ASP A 155 13.52 5.37 2.04
N PRO A 156 14.77 5.86 1.84
CA PRO A 156 15.13 7.24 2.18
C PRO A 156 14.24 8.29 1.49
N GLY A 157 13.68 7.98 0.31
CA GLY A 157 12.77 8.86 -0.43
C GLY A 157 11.44 9.13 0.29
N ASN A 158 11.06 8.34 1.29
CA ASN A 158 9.85 8.58 2.09
C ASN A 158 9.91 9.87 2.93
N PHE A 159 11.10 10.40 3.15
CA PHE A 159 11.33 11.65 3.91
C PHE A 159 11.51 12.87 3.01
N ASP A 160 11.39 12.71 1.69
CA ASP A 160 11.53 13.82 0.74
C ASP A 160 10.18 14.54 0.55
N ASP A 161 10.09 15.78 1.07
CA ASP A 161 8.90 16.63 0.97
C ASP A 161 8.69 17.29 -0.41
N LYS A 162 9.48 16.92 -1.43
CA LYS A 162 9.30 17.43 -2.81
C LYS A 162 7.97 17.02 -3.43
N PHE A 163 7.41 15.91 -2.99
CA PHE A 163 6.13 15.43 -3.49
C PHE A 163 4.98 15.96 -2.63
N ALA A 164 3.92 16.46 -3.27
CA ALA A 164 2.77 17.04 -2.58
C ALA A 164 2.16 16.09 -1.51
N ARG A 165 2.11 14.80 -1.79
CA ARG A 165 1.58 13.80 -0.86
C ARG A 165 2.50 13.60 0.35
N SER A 166 3.82 13.57 0.16
CA SER A 166 4.78 13.50 1.27
C SER A 166 4.68 14.76 2.13
N TYR A 167 4.57 15.94 1.51
CA TYR A 167 4.37 17.20 2.23
C TYR A 167 3.09 17.19 3.07
N ILE A 168 1.98 16.72 2.52
CA ILE A 168 0.71 16.59 3.26
C ILE A 168 0.87 15.65 4.46
N ARG A 169 1.49 14.50 4.26
CA ARG A 169 1.73 13.50 5.31
C ARG A 169 2.58 14.07 6.44
N ASN A 170 3.69 14.72 6.09
CA ASN A 170 4.69 15.12 7.06
C ASN A 170 4.37 16.47 7.73
N ASN A 171 3.66 17.37 7.04
CA ASN A 171 3.47 18.74 7.49
C ASN A 171 1.99 19.08 7.76
N ILE A 172 1.05 18.71 6.89
CA ILE A 172 -0.34 19.13 6.99
C ILE A 172 -1.13 18.26 7.96
N ILE A 173 -1.06 16.94 7.81
CA ILE A 173 -1.83 16.01 8.66
C ILE A 173 -1.49 16.18 10.15
N PRO A 174 -0.22 16.33 10.58
CA PRO A 174 0.09 16.59 11.98
C PRO A 174 -0.56 17.86 12.53
N GLN A 175 -0.68 18.92 11.74
CA GLN A 175 -1.36 20.15 12.15
C GLN A 175 -2.88 19.96 12.17
N ALA A 176 -3.45 19.28 11.17
CA ALA A 176 -4.89 18.96 11.15
C ALA A 176 -5.31 18.11 12.37
N LEU A 177 -4.46 17.19 12.83
CA LEU A 177 -4.71 16.37 14.02
C LEU A 177 -4.64 17.18 15.32
N LYS A 178 -3.90 18.31 15.37
CA LYS A 178 -3.96 19.25 16.51
C LYS A 178 -5.30 19.97 16.57
N ILE A 179 -5.89 20.31 15.42
CA ILE A 179 -7.20 20.95 15.33
C ILE A 179 -8.32 19.94 15.61
N ASN A 180 -8.23 18.75 15.02
CA ASN A 180 -9.18 17.67 15.21
C ASN A 180 -8.45 16.33 15.48
N PRO A 181 -8.19 15.97 16.74
CA PRO A 181 -7.58 14.67 17.08
C PRO A 181 -8.40 13.46 16.62
N GLY A 182 -9.70 13.67 16.37
CA GLY A 182 -10.61 12.64 15.85
C GLY A 182 -10.64 12.49 14.33
N LEU A 183 -9.80 13.19 13.56
CA LEU A 183 -9.81 13.18 12.09
C LEU A 183 -9.75 11.76 11.52
N ARG A 184 -8.85 10.91 12.03
CA ARG A 184 -8.76 9.50 11.61
C ARG A 184 -10.07 8.74 11.83
N LYS A 185 -10.76 8.95 12.98
CA LYS A 185 -12.05 8.32 13.28
C LYS A 185 -13.15 8.79 12.31
N VAL A 186 -13.13 10.07 11.95
CA VAL A 186 -14.09 10.64 10.98
C VAL A 186 -13.90 9.98 9.61
N ILE A 187 -12.66 9.87 9.14
CA ILE A 187 -12.37 9.25 7.84
C ILE A 187 -12.65 7.74 7.88
N LYS A 188 -12.29 7.04 8.97
CA LYS A 188 -12.59 5.62 9.15
C LYS A 188 -14.09 5.33 9.00
N LYS A 189 -14.95 6.11 9.64
CA LYS A 189 -16.43 5.97 9.49
C LYS A 189 -16.91 6.17 8.05
N LYS A 190 -16.25 7.07 7.28
CA LYS A 190 -16.58 7.26 5.86
C LYS A 190 -16.16 6.05 5.02
N VAL A 191 -14.99 5.47 5.32
CA VAL A 191 -14.50 4.24 4.67
C VAL A 191 -15.44 3.07 4.96
N GLU A 192 -15.79 2.84 6.22
CA GLU A 192 -16.67 1.75 6.64
C GLU A 192 -18.06 1.86 5.97
N LYS A 193 -18.63 3.06 5.97
CA LYS A 193 -19.91 3.31 5.28
C LYS A 193 -19.82 3.06 3.77
N HIS A 194 -18.73 3.48 3.13
CA HIS A 194 -18.53 3.27 1.70
C HIS A 194 -18.43 1.77 1.34
N TYR A 195 -17.84 0.97 2.20
CA TYR A 195 -17.78 -0.48 2.00
C TYR A 195 -19.14 -1.15 2.15
N GLU A 196 -19.93 -0.75 3.17
CA GLU A 196 -21.27 -1.26 3.34
C GLU A 196 -22.17 -0.96 2.14
N ASP A 197 -21.96 0.19 1.49
CA ASP A 197 -22.70 0.59 0.28
C ASP A 197 -22.23 -0.22 -0.95
N GLU A 198 -20.92 -0.46 -1.12
CA GLU A 198 -20.35 -1.29 -2.21
C GLU A 198 -20.73 -2.79 -2.11
N GLU A 199 -20.97 -3.32 -0.89
CA GLU A 199 -21.41 -4.72 -0.69
C GLU A 199 -22.91 -4.91 -0.97
N ARG A 200 -23.69 -3.84 -1.08
CA ARG A 200 -25.13 -3.89 -1.33
C ARG A 200 -25.52 -3.74 -2.81
N GLU A 201 -24.56 -3.35 -3.65
CA GLU A 201 -24.73 -3.23 -5.11
C GLU A 201 -24.25 -4.52 -5.83
#